data_b2efdde762941722441876731f7c68de
#
_entry.id   b2efdde762941722441876731f7c68de
#
_cell.length_a   1.000
_cell.length_b   1.000
_cell.length_c   1.000
_cell.angle_alpha   90.00
_cell.angle_beta   90.00
_cell.angle_gamma   90.00
#
_symmetry.space_group_name_H-M   'P 1'
#
loop_
_entity.id
_entity.type
_entity.pdbx_description
1 polymer ?
#
loop_
_entity_poly.entity_id
_entity_poly.type
_entity_poly.pdbx_seq_one_letter_code
_entity_poly.pdbx_strand_id
1 'polypeptide(L)'
;MRKFLKSIIQNIVKAFLSFAPQKDMTSHFYRARLFMLGQFQKLMMQRIRSEDYKGHVLKFVVPNYLSDWRAQTFASKEPETLEWIDSMQDGAIMWDVGANLGLYSLYAAKAKGSQVFAFEPSVFNLELLARNTYENKLQDKICIVPIALSNQTNFNDMHMINTQWGGALSTFGEDFGWDGKKINTNFL
;
A
#
# COMPACT_ATOMS: atom_id res chain seq x y z
N MET A 1 -10.57 -26.50 -1.17
CA MET A 1 -9.28 -26.57 -1.88
C MET A 1 -8.38 -25.36 -1.62
N ARG A 2 -8.77 -24.09 -1.84
CA ARG A 2 -7.90 -22.90 -1.61
C ARG A 2 -7.40 -22.72 -0.18
N LYS A 3 -8.24 -22.91 0.85
CA LYS A 3 -7.83 -22.77 2.28
C LYS A 3 -6.81 -23.83 2.69
N PHE A 4 -6.97 -25.07 2.21
CA PHE A 4 -6.08 -26.19 2.48
C PHE A 4 -4.69 -25.96 1.84
N LEU A 5 -4.65 -25.57 0.57
CA LEU A 5 -3.40 -25.24 -0.13
C LEU A 5 -2.65 -24.07 0.53
N LYS A 6 -3.37 -23.02 0.97
CA LYS A 6 -2.81 -21.90 1.72
C LYS A 6 -2.16 -22.37 3.02
N SER A 7 -2.82 -23.24 3.77
CA SER A 7 -2.28 -23.80 5.02
C SER A 7 -1.02 -24.62 4.78
N ILE A 8 -0.99 -25.47 3.74
CA ILE A 8 0.20 -26.25 3.37
C ILE A 8 1.37 -25.31 3.04
N ILE A 9 1.17 -24.32 2.19
CA ILE A 9 2.21 -23.34 1.82
C ILE A 9 2.73 -22.61 3.06
N GLN A 10 1.83 -22.15 3.94
CA GLN A 10 2.24 -21.50 5.19
C GLN A 10 3.07 -22.40 6.09
N ASN A 11 2.73 -23.69 6.18
CA ASN A 11 3.48 -24.65 6.99
C ASN A 11 4.86 -24.96 6.38
N ILE A 12 4.95 -25.07 5.06
CA ILE A 12 6.24 -25.24 4.35
C ILE A 12 7.13 -24.01 4.60
N VAL A 13 6.60 -22.80 4.45
CA VAL A 13 7.36 -21.58 4.71
C VAL A 13 7.78 -21.49 6.18
N LYS A 14 6.88 -21.80 7.13
CA LYS A 14 7.23 -21.85 8.56
C LYS A 14 8.31 -22.88 8.84
N ALA A 15 8.20 -24.09 8.29
CA ALA A 15 9.22 -25.13 8.43
C ALA A 15 10.58 -24.67 7.88
N PHE A 16 10.59 -24.07 6.68
CA PHE A 16 11.82 -23.50 6.11
C PHE A 16 12.41 -22.39 6.99
N LEU A 17 11.56 -21.53 7.57
CA LEU A 17 11.99 -20.47 8.46
C LEU A 17 12.47 -20.99 9.83
N SER A 18 11.94 -22.10 10.35
CA SER A 18 12.27 -22.69 11.65
C SER A 18 13.48 -23.63 11.63
N PHE A 19 13.92 -24.09 10.45
CA PHE A 19 14.92 -25.15 10.30
C PHE A 19 16.37 -24.76 10.68
N ALA A 20 16.64 -23.54 11.10
CA ALA A 20 17.95 -23.12 11.59
C ALA A 20 17.92 -22.88 13.11
N PRO A 21 18.80 -23.51 13.89
CA PRO A 21 18.91 -23.21 15.31
C PRO A 21 19.26 -21.73 15.50
N GLN A 22 18.45 -21.02 16.29
CA GLN A 22 18.66 -19.60 16.62
C GLN A 22 19.98 -19.33 17.35
N LYS A 23 20.67 -20.37 17.80
CA LYS A 23 21.86 -20.28 18.66
C LYS A 23 23.18 -20.01 17.95
N ASP A 24 23.26 -20.19 16.63
CA ASP A 24 24.53 -19.99 15.94
C ASP A 24 24.42 -18.98 14.80
N MET A 25 24.38 -17.70 15.20
CA MET A 25 24.36 -16.56 14.28
C MET A 25 25.65 -16.42 13.46
N THR A 26 26.68 -17.18 13.80
CA THR A 26 28.00 -17.15 13.14
C THR A 26 28.12 -18.19 12.03
N SER A 27 27.22 -19.17 11.97
CA SER A 27 27.32 -20.24 10.99
C SER A 27 27.13 -19.71 9.56
N HIS A 28 27.93 -20.21 8.62
CA HIS A 28 27.80 -19.85 7.19
C HIS A 28 26.41 -20.17 6.63
N PHE A 29 25.77 -21.23 7.13
CA PHE A 29 24.43 -21.62 6.75
C PHE A 29 23.38 -20.58 7.17
N TYR A 30 23.46 -20.05 8.39
CA TYR A 30 22.58 -19.00 8.88
C TYR A 30 22.71 -17.71 8.04
N ARG A 31 23.94 -17.29 7.76
CA ARG A 31 24.21 -16.10 6.92
C ARG A 31 23.69 -16.28 5.48
N ALA A 32 23.92 -17.45 4.87
CA ALA A 32 23.42 -17.76 3.53
C ALA A 32 21.88 -17.72 3.48
N ARG A 33 21.22 -18.25 4.51
CA ARG A 33 19.76 -18.20 4.63
C ARG A 33 19.23 -16.76 4.74
N LEU A 34 19.82 -15.94 5.62
CA LEU A 34 19.43 -14.52 5.74
C LEU A 34 19.64 -13.77 4.44
N PHE A 35 20.74 -14.04 3.75
CA PHE A 35 21.00 -13.46 2.43
C PHE A 35 19.90 -13.85 1.43
N MET A 36 19.55 -15.14 1.34
CA MET A 36 18.47 -15.61 0.45
C MET A 36 17.13 -14.97 0.78
N LEU A 37 16.77 -14.86 2.07
CA LEU A 37 15.54 -14.20 2.49
C LEU A 37 15.54 -12.72 2.12
N GLY A 38 16.66 -12.04 2.29
CA GLY A 38 16.81 -10.64 1.87
C GLY A 38 16.68 -10.46 0.35
N GLN A 39 17.25 -11.39 -0.46
CA GLN A 39 17.08 -11.37 -1.91
C GLN A 39 15.61 -11.62 -2.30
N PHE A 40 14.93 -12.56 -1.65
CA PHE A 40 13.51 -12.81 -1.89
C PHE A 40 12.64 -11.58 -1.56
N GLN A 41 12.86 -10.95 -0.40
CA GLN A 41 12.18 -9.71 -0.03
C GLN A 41 12.43 -8.59 -1.05
N LYS A 42 13.69 -8.43 -1.49
CA LYS A 42 14.05 -7.46 -2.54
C LYS A 42 13.28 -7.71 -3.83
N LEU A 43 13.21 -8.96 -4.29
CA LEU A 43 12.48 -9.33 -5.49
C LEU A 43 10.98 -9.05 -5.36
N MET A 44 10.38 -9.33 -4.19
CA MET A 44 8.97 -9.02 -3.94
C MET A 44 8.71 -7.51 -4.00
N MET A 45 9.60 -6.69 -3.44
CA MET A 45 9.49 -5.23 -3.47
C MET A 45 9.79 -4.61 -4.85
N GLN A 46 10.37 -5.36 -5.77
CA GLN A 46 10.60 -4.96 -7.16
C GLN A 46 9.49 -5.42 -8.11
N ARG A 47 8.52 -6.18 -7.60
CA ARG A 47 7.41 -6.65 -8.42
C ARG A 47 6.49 -5.49 -8.78
N ILE A 48 6.38 -5.21 -10.07
CA ILE A 48 5.58 -4.11 -10.62
C ILE A 48 4.42 -4.70 -11.42
N ARG A 49 3.23 -4.17 -11.19
CA ARG A 49 2.07 -4.30 -12.04
C ARG A 49 1.89 -3.03 -12.85
N SER A 50 1.64 -3.17 -14.13
CA SER A 50 1.28 -2.04 -14.99
C SER A 50 -0.18 -2.17 -15.40
N GLU A 51 -0.92 -1.10 -15.24
CA GLU A 51 -2.33 -1.01 -15.65
C GLU A 51 -2.47 0.15 -16.62
N ASP A 52 -3.18 -0.06 -17.72
CA ASP A 52 -3.52 0.99 -18.69
C ASP A 52 -4.96 1.43 -18.47
N TYR A 53 -5.16 2.72 -18.33
CA TYR A 53 -6.48 3.33 -18.35
C TYR A 53 -6.48 4.54 -19.27
N LYS A 54 -7.30 4.48 -20.31
CA LYS A 54 -7.43 5.54 -21.34
C LYS A 54 -6.08 5.98 -21.93
N GLY A 55 -5.14 5.06 -22.14
CA GLY A 55 -3.82 5.32 -22.70
C GLY A 55 -2.79 5.84 -21.69
N HIS A 56 -3.13 5.92 -20.40
CA HIS A 56 -2.21 6.27 -19.34
C HIS A 56 -1.75 5.02 -18.58
N VAL A 57 -0.52 4.58 -18.85
CA VAL A 57 0.06 3.41 -18.18
C VAL A 57 0.57 3.82 -16.80
N LEU A 58 -0.01 3.26 -15.75
CA LEU A 58 0.39 3.42 -14.36
C LEU A 58 1.14 2.19 -13.87
N LYS A 59 2.21 2.40 -13.09
CA LYS A 59 3.03 1.35 -12.50
C LYS A 59 2.83 1.30 -11.01
N PHE A 60 2.58 0.12 -10.47
CA PHE A 60 2.35 -0.12 -9.05
C PHE A 60 3.30 -1.18 -8.52
N VAL A 61 4.01 -0.86 -7.45
CA VAL A 61 4.79 -1.84 -6.69
C VAL A 61 3.81 -2.70 -5.89
N VAL A 62 3.84 -4.01 -6.12
CA VAL A 62 2.83 -4.95 -5.61
C VAL A 62 3.48 -6.15 -4.88
N PRO A 63 4.06 -5.92 -3.68
CA PRO A 63 4.79 -6.95 -2.94
C PRO A 63 3.90 -8.04 -2.35
N ASN A 64 2.59 -7.81 -2.19
CA ASN A 64 1.63 -8.76 -1.64
C ASN A 64 0.37 -8.86 -2.48
N TYR A 65 -0.49 -9.83 -2.14
CA TYR A 65 -1.76 -10.05 -2.85
C TYR A 65 -2.69 -8.84 -2.78
N LEU A 66 -2.77 -8.14 -1.65
CA LEU A 66 -3.71 -7.04 -1.46
C LEU A 66 -3.34 -5.82 -2.32
N SER A 67 -2.06 -5.47 -2.36
CA SER A 67 -1.57 -4.39 -3.24
C SER A 67 -1.74 -4.73 -4.73
N ASP A 68 -1.49 -6.01 -5.10
CA ASP A 68 -1.72 -6.51 -6.46
C ASP A 68 -3.20 -6.44 -6.86
N TRP A 69 -4.10 -6.88 -5.97
CA TRP A 69 -5.54 -6.81 -6.18
C TRP A 69 -6.04 -5.38 -6.33
N ARG A 70 -5.56 -4.43 -5.50
CA ARG A 70 -5.92 -3.01 -5.62
C ARG A 70 -5.50 -2.42 -6.95
N ALA A 71 -4.28 -2.69 -7.38
CA ALA A 71 -3.79 -2.24 -8.68
C ALA A 71 -4.61 -2.87 -9.83
N GLN A 72 -4.88 -4.19 -9.77
CA GLN A 72 -5.68 -4.90 -10.76
C GLN A 72 -7.10 -4.34 -10.89
N THR A 73 -7.71 -3.96 -9.76
CA THR A 73 -9.09 -3.45 -9.73
C THR A 73 -9.17 -1.92 -9.85
N PHE A 74 -8.07 -1.25 -10.14
CA PHE A 74 -7.97 0.21 -10.24
C PHE A 74 -9.09 0.82 -11.09
N ALA A 75 -9.31 0.32 -12.31
CA ALA A 75 -10.27 0.87 -13.25
C ALA A 75 -11.73 0.42 -13.01
N SER A 76 -11.94 -0.59 -12.15
CA SER A 76 -13.26 -1.22 -12.01
C SER A 76 -13.89 -1.09 -10.62
N LYS A 77 -13.10 -0.76 -9.61
CA LYS A 77 -13.59 -0.71 -8.23
C LYS A 77 -14.40 0.55 -7.94
N GLU A 78 -13.94 1.68 -8.42
CA GLU A 78 -14.55 3.01 -8.21
C GLU A 78 -14.49 3.82 -9.53
N PRO A 79 -15.20 3.39 -10.58
CA PRO A 79 -15.14 4.05 -11.89
C PRO A 79 -15.59 5.51 -11.85
N GLU A 80 -16.53 5.85 -10.96
CA GLU A 80 -17.00 7.21 -10.73
C GLU A 80 -15.89 8.16 -10.24
N THR A 81 -14.94 7.66 -9.46
CA THR A 81 -13.79 8.46 -9.04
C THR A 81 -12.88 8.80 -10.23
N LEU A 82 -12.69 7.85 -11.14
CA LEU A 82 -11.91 8.08 -12.35
C LEU A 82 -12.62 9.03 -13.33
N GLU A 83 -13.92 8.90 -13.48
CA GLU A 83 -14.75 9.83 -14.29
C GLU A 83 -14.71 11.25 -13.71
N TRP A 84 -14.75 11.38 -12.38
CA TRP A 84 -14.60 12.66 -11.71
C TRP A 84 -13.22 13.27 -12.00
N ILE A 85 -12.12 12.50 -11.88
CA ILE A 85 -10.77 12.95 -12.22
C ILE A 85 -10.70 13.39 -13.70
N ASP A 86 -11.28 12.62 -14.60
CA ASP A 86 -11.32 12.95 -16.04
C ASP A 86 -12.03 14.27 -16.31
N SER A 87 -13.04 14.63 -15.50
CA SER A 87 -13.77 15.89 -15.61
C SER A 87 -13.02 17.11 -15.08
N MET A 88 -11.92 16.91 -14.33
CA MET A 88 -11.12 18.01 -13.79
C MET A 88 -10.42 18.80 -14.89
N GLN A 89 -10.17 20.07 -14.62
CA GLN A 89 -9.29 20.88 -15.48
C GLN A 89 -7.86 20.37 -15.43
N ASP A 90 -7.15 20.46 -16.54
CA ASP A 90 -5.73 20.10 -16.59
C ASP A 90 -4.93 21.02 -15.66
N GLY A 91 -4.02 20.44 -14.91
CA GLY A 91 -3.21 21.13 -13.90
C GLY A 91 -3.94 21.49 -12.60
N ALA A 92 -5.17 21.01 -12.40
CA ALA A 92 -5.94 21.25 -11.17
C ALA A 92 -5.19 20.78 -9.92
N ILE A 93 -5.51 21.38 -8.76
CA ILE A 93 -5.05 20.90 -7.46
C ILE A 93 -6.03 19.87 -6.94
N MET A 94 -5.55 18.69 -6.58
CA MET A 94 -6.35 17.60 -6.03
C MET A 94 -5.89 17.24 -4.61
N TRP A 95 -6.84 17.06 -3.71
CA TRP A 95 -6.62 16.42 -2.42
C TRP A 95 -7.15 14.99 -2.48
N ASP A 96 -6.23 14.02 -2.31
CA ASP A 96 -6.53 12.60 -2.24
C ASP A 96 -6.47 12.17 -0.77
N VAL A 97 -7.64 12.09 -0.13
CA VAL A 97 -7.76 11.81 1.32
C VAL A 97 -7.93 10.32 1.54
N GLY A 98 -6.95 9.70 2.19
CA GLY A 98 -6.84 8.24 2.29
C GLY A 98 -6.23 7.64 1.02
N ALA A 99 -5.16 8.27 0.53
CA ALA A 99 -4.54 7.93 -0.76
C ALA A 99 -4.08 6.46 -0.87
N ASN A 100 -3.89 5.77 0.24
CA ASN A 100 -3.48 4.36 0.29
C ASN A 100 -2.20 4.13 -0.56
N LEU A 101 -2.27 3.36 -1.64
CA LEU A 101 -1.16 3.12 -2.57
C LEU A 101 -0.99 4.23 -3.62
N GLY A 102 -1.85 5.25 -3.61
CA GLY A 102 -1.83 6.37 -4.54
C GLY A 102 -2.47 6.10 -5.89
N LEU A 103 -3.43 5.18 -5.98
CA LEU A 103 -4.06 4.81 -7.26
C LEU A 103 -4.62 6.03 -7.99
N TYR A 104 -5.42 6.82 -7.31
CA TYR A 104 -6.08 8.01 -7.88
C TYR A 104 -5.14 9.21 -7.94
N SER A 105 -4.27 9.37 -6.95
CA SER A 105 -3.19 10.36 -6.98
C SER A 105 -2.32 10.26 -8.23
N LEU A 106 -1.88 9.04 -8.56
CA LEU A 106 -1.04 8.77 -9.74
C LEU A 106 -1.79 9.03 -11.04
N TYR A 107 -3.07 8.63 -11.09
CA TYR A 107 -3.89 8.86 -12.28
C TYR A 107 -4.12 10.35 -12.51
N ALA A 108 -4.55 11.10 -11.50
CA ALA A 108 -4.77 12.54 -11.62
C ALA A 108 -3.49 13.29 -12.03
N ALA A 109 -2.37 12.96 -11.40
CA ALA A 109 -1.10 13.58 -11.73
C ALA A 109 -0.64 13.26 -13.17
N LYS A 110 -0.87 12.02 -13.62
CA LYS A 110 -0.42 11.56 -14.94
C LYS A 110 -1.33 11.97 -16.08
N ALA A 111 -2.65 11.82 -15.90
CA ALA A 111 -3.64 12.07 -16.94
C ALA A 111 -3.98 13.57 -17.08
N LYS A 112 -4.03 14.28 -15.96
CA LYS A 112 -4.44 15.69 -15.90
C LYS A 112 -3.28 16.66 -15.62
N GLY A 113 -2.08 16.16 -15.32
CA GLY A 113 -0.96 17.00 -14.86
C GLY A 113 -1.23 17.68 -13.52
N SER A 114 -2.17 17.18 -12.75
CA SER A 114 -2.60 17.75 -11.46
C SER A 114 -1.47 17.83 -10.45
N GLN A 115 -1.51 18.88 -9.61
CA GLN A 115 -0.75 18.92 -8.36
C GLN A 115 -1.57 18.20 -7.28
N VAL A 116 -1.07 17.10 -6.76
CA VAL A 116 -1.81 16.24 -5.83
C VAL A 116 -1.21 16.32 -4.43
N PHE A 117 -2.06 16.55 -3.42
CA PHE A 117 -1.74 16.36 -2.02
C PHE A 117 -2.34 15.04 -1.58
N ALA A 118 -1.50 14.01 -1.43
CA ALA A 118 -1.89 12.66 -1.09
C ALA A 118 -1.79 12.45 0.43
N PHE A 119 -2.93 12.49 1.13
CA PHE A 119 -3.01 12.31 2.58
C PHE A 119 -3.17 10.82 2.91
N GLU A 120 -2.20 10.26 3.61
CA GLU A 120 -2.22 8.87 4.03
C GLU A 120 -1.50 8.72 5.39
N PRO A 121 -2.20 8.36 6.46
CA PRO A 121 -1.58 8.24 7.77
C PRO A 121 -0.87 6.90 8.01
N SER A 122 -1.20 5.84 7.28
CA SER A 122 -0.63 4.52 7.50
C SER A 122 0.80 4.41 6.96
N VAL A 123 1.77 4.18 7.84
CA VAL A 123 3.18 3.98 7.47
C VAL A 123 3.39 2.84 6.47
N PHE A 124 2.53 1.81 6.50
CA PHE A 124 2.60 0.67 5.57
C PHE A 124 2.16 1.06 4.16
N ASN A 125 1.19 1.95 4.04
CA ASN A 125 0.73 2.45 2.76
C ASN A 125 1.65 3.55 2.22
N LEU A 126 2.16 4.42 3.10
CA LEU A 126 3.09 5.48 2.75
C LEU A 126 4.32 4.96 2.00
N GLU A 127 4.86 3.82 2.42
CA GLU A 127 6.00 3.21 1.72
C GLU A 127 5.65 2.90 0.26
N LEU A 128 4.49 2.26 0.01
CA LEU A 128 4.10 1.93 -1.36
C LEU A 128 3.67 3.16 -2.16
N LEU A 129 2.99 4.12 -1.53
CA LEU A 129 2.65 5.40 -2.16
C LEU A 129 3.91 6.13 -2.66
N ALA A 130 4.96 6.20 -1.83
CA ALA A 130 6.22 6.82 -2.22
C ALA A 130 6.92 6.06 -3.36
N ARG A 131 6.96 4.72 -3.30
CA ARG A 131 7.53 3.88 -4.36
C ARG A 131 6.76 4.03 -5.67
N ASN A 132 5.44 4.02 -5.62
CA ASN A 132 4.58 4.17 -6.78
C ASN A 132 4.74 5.56 -7.42
N THR A 133 4.84 6.60 -6.61
CA THR A 133 5.14 7.97 -7.09
C THR A 133 6.47 8.01 -7.83
N TYR A 134 7.50 7.38 -7.28
CA TYR A 134 8.83 7.29 -7.89
C TYR A 134 8.83 6.48 -9.19
N GLU A 135 8.21 5.30 -9.22
CA GLU A 135 8.15 4.43 -10.41
C GLU A 135 7.42 5.08 -11.59
N ASN A 136 6.50 5.99 -11.30
CA ASN A 136 5.78 6.77 -12.32
C ASN A 136 6.45 8.10 -12.66
N LYS A 137 7.54 8.49 -11.97
CA LYS A 137 8.26 9.76 -12.15
C LYS A 137 7.35 10.99 -11.90
N LEU A 138 6.57 10.94 -10.84
CA LEU A 138 5.58 11.96 -10.47
C LEU A 138 5.93 12.69 -9.16
N GLN A 139 7.20 12.70 -8.74
CA GLN A 139 7.65 13.31 -7.48
C GLN A 139 7.48 14.82 -7.46
N ASP A 140 7.47 15.46 -8.62
CA ASP A 140 7.21 16.90 -8.81
C ASP A 140 5.73 17.26 -8.83
N LYS A 141 4.84 16.25 -8.91
CA LYS A 141 3.39 16.41 -9.00
C LYS A 141 2.65 15.96 -7.76
N ILE A 142 3.20 15.02 -7.00
CA ILE A 142 2.54 14.42 -5.83
C ILE A 142 3.31 14.77 -4.56
N CYS A 143 2.67 15.56 -3.69
CA CYS A 143 3.11 15.83 -2.34
C CYS A 143 2.47 14.80 -1.40
N ILE A 144 3.27 13.93 -0.80
CA ILE A 144 2.81 12.94 0.19
C ILE A 144 2.72 13.62 1.54
N VAL A 145 1.52 13.57 2.15
CA VAL A 145 1.22 14.20 3.43
C VAL A 145 0.87 13.12 4.45
N PRO A 146 1.79 12.77 5.37
CA PRO A 146 1.67 11.62 6.27
C PRO A 146 0.80 11.92 7.51
N ILE A 147 -0.42 12.41 7.30
CA ILE A 147 -1.37 12.74 8.37
C ILE A 147 -2.76 12.22 8.06
N ALA A 148 -3.55 11.98 9.11
CA ALA A 148 -4.99 11.85 9.01
C ALA A 148 -5.64 13.24 9.03
N LEU A 149 -6.63 13.47 8.17
CA LEU A 149 -7.44 14.68 8.23
C LEU A 149 -8.59 14.50 9.21
N SER A 150 -8.85 15.54 10.01
CA SER A 150 -9.91 15.60 10.99
C SER A 150 -10.55 17.00 10.98
N ASN A 151 -11.67 17.16 11.65
CA ASN A 151 -12.33 18.44 11.86
C ASN A 151 -11.65 19.30 12.96
N GLN A 152 -10.61 18.78 13.59
CA GLN A 152 -9.84 19.45 14.63
C GLN A 152 -8.34 19.19 14.46
N THR A 153 -7.52 20.16 14.86
CA THR A 153 -6.07 19.98 14.96
C THR A 153 -5.76 19.34 16.31
N ASN A 154 -5.53 18.04 16.33
CA ASN A 154 -5.22 17.29 17.54
C ASN A 154 -4.25 16.14 17.25
N PHE A 155 -3.71 15.55 18.33
CA PHE A 155 -3.04 14.25 18.29
C PHE A 155 -4.01 13.21 18.80
N ASN A 156 -4.07 12.07 18.11
CA ASN A 156 -4.91 10.96 18.52
C ASN A 156 -4.36 9.63 18.00
N ASP A 157 -4.90 8.53 18.49
CA ASP A 157 -4.48 7.19 18.11
C ASP A 157 -4.97 6.82 16.70
N MET A 158 -4.12 6.13 15.97
CA MET A 158 -4.49 5.49 14.71
C MET A 158 -4.86 4.02 14.98
N HIS A 159 -6.13 3.68 14.81
CA HIS A 159 -6.64 2.32 14.97
C HIS A 159 -6.62 1.59 13.65
N MET A 160 -5.75 0.59 13.52
CA MET A 160 -5.52 -0.12 12.27
C MET A 160 -6.14 -1.53 12.30
N ILE A 161 -6.88 -1.89 11.25
CA ILE A 161 -7.43 -3.24 11.10
C ILE A 161 -6.33 -4.27 10.83
N ASN A 162 -5.30 -3.89 10.10
CA ASN A 162 -4.14 -4.75 9.83
C ASN A 162 -2.93 -3.92 9.41
N THR A 163 -1.75 -4.57 9.41
CA THR A 163 -0.46 -3.97 9.04
C THR A 163 0.01 -4.37 7.62
N GLN A 164 -0.90 -4.79 6.75
CA GLN A 164 -0.55 -5.19 5.39
C GLN A 164 -0.43 -3.97 4.49
N TRP A 165 0.51 -4.01 3.55
CA TRP A 165 0.54 -3.06 2.44
C TRP A 165 -0.77 -3.11 1.66
N GLY A 166 -1.40 -1.97 1.46
CA GLY A 166 -2.72 -1.85 0.87
C GLY A 166 -3.86 -2.02 1.87
N GLY A 167 -3.59 -2.12 3.17
CA GLY A 167 -4.60 -2.11 4.23
C GLY A 167 -5.48 -0.85 4.15
N ALA A 168 -6.76 -0.99 4.55
CA ALA A 168 -7.71 0.11 4.57
C ALA A 168 -8.66 -0.02 5.76
N LEU A 169 -9.61 0.90 5.86
CA LEU A 169 -10.64 0.95 6.89
C LEU A 169 -10.11 1.18 8.30
N SER A 170 -8.90 1.76 8.41
CA SER A 170 -8.36 2.25 9.67
C SER A 170 -9.03 3.57 10.05
N THR A 171 -9.14 3.85 11.34
CA THR A 171 -9.78 5.05 11.87
C THR A 171 -8.79 5.88 12.70
N PHE A 172 -9.01 7.18 12.75
CA PHE A 172 -8.22 8.11 13.55
C PHE A 172 -9.10 8.67 14.67
N GLY A 173 -8.68 8.45 15.92
CA GLY A 173 -9.39 8.92 17.11
C GLY A 173 -10.64 8.14 17.49
N GLU A 174 -11.02 7.12 16.74
CA GLU A 174 -12.18 6.27 17.02
C GLU A 174 -11.76 4.81 16.98
N ASP A 175 -12.18 4.04 17.97
CA ASP A 175 -11.85 2.61 18.09
C ASP A 175 -12.88 1.68 17.44
N PHE A 176 -13.76 2.25 16.60
CA PHE A 176 -14.78 1.50 15.84
C PHE A 176 -14.51 1.60 14.35
N GLY A 177 -14.67 0.47 13.64
CA GLY A 177 -14.67 0.43 12.18
C GLY A 177 -16.00 0.92 11.58
N TRP A 178 -16.02 1.02 10.25
CA TRP A 178 -17.20 1.41 9.48
C TRP A 178 -18.41 0.50 9.70
N ASP A 179 -18.19 -0.74 10.16
CA ASP A 179 -19.22 -1.74 10.50
C ASP A 179 -19.65 -1.70 11.98
N GLY A 180 -19.21 -0.68 12.72
CA GLY A 180 -19.50 -0.50 14.15
C GLY A 180 -18.77 -1.46 15.09
N LYS A 181 -17.86 -2.30 14.56
CA LYS A 181 -17.07 -3.22 15.39
C LYS A 181 -15.81 -2.57 15.91
N LYS A 182 -15.47 -2.93 17.15
CA LYS A 182 -14.27 -2.42 17.79
C LYS A 182 -13.01 -2.91 17.10
N ILE A 183 -12.09 -1.97 16.82
CA ILE A 183 -10.75 -2.24 16.32
C ILE A 183 -9.84 -2.40 17.55
N ASN A 184 -9.23 -3.59 17.71
CA ASN A 184 -8.42 -3.91 18.89
C ASN A 184 -6.92 -3.64 18.70
N THR A 185 -6.53 -2.94 17.65
CA THR A 185 -5.11 -2.70 17.31
C THR A 185 -4.83 -1.21 17.30
N ASN A 186 -4.16 -0.73 18.35
CA ASN A 186 -3.77 0.66 18.48
C ASN A 186 -2.33 0.84 17.99
N PHE A 187 -2.11 1.82 17.14
CA PHE A 187 -0.77 2.32 16.82
C PHE A 187 -0.74 3.81 17.19
N LEU A 188 0.26 4.18 17.96
CA LEU A 188 0.53 5.55 18.37
C LEU A 188 0.88 6.45 17.17
#